data_74370d2a9313f981294df592e76fc34a
#
_entry.id   74370d2a9313f981294df592e76fc34a
#
_cell.length_a   1.000
_cell.length_b   1.000
_cell.length_c   1.000
_cell.angle_alpha   90.00
_cell.angle_beta   90.00
_cell.angle_gamma   90.00
#
_symmetry.space_group_name_H-M   'P 1'
#
loop_
_entity.id
_entity.type
_entity.pdbx_description
1 polymer ?
#
loop_
_entity_poly.entity_id
_entity_poly.type
_entity_poly.pdbx_seq_one_letter_code
_entity_poly.pdbx_strand_id
1 'polypeptide(L)'
;MAARPLVARQPNERLQALIQEAGCSNAGLARRVNMCGAEHGLDLRYDKTSVARWLRGQQPRGRAPAIIAEALGRKLGRTVTIDEIGMANGKNLASGVGLHFAPTVLGAVEQACELWRSDVGRRDFLTGSTVAASALVEPSRDWLITGPDTLVSRSGGPRVGAADVAAVRATTQALVDLDHRFGSGHVRPIVVHYLNSVVSGLLAGSYREATGRQLFAAVARLTELAGYMAVDTGQPGLAQRYYIQALRLAQAAGDRGYGGYVLAAGMSHLAASLGNPREIAQLARAAQEGARGHVTPTAQAMFYAAEARGHALLGDARACETVAGRAVEALGRSVPEDDPDWIAHFDEAYLADELAHCHRDLDQPGPAMRRAEESLAGHPPTRARRRAIGLLVLASAQVQAREVEQSCHTAAQAVELLGGLRSNRGAEYLDDFRRRIEPFSDEPVVREFGARLEESELAA
;
A
#
# COMPACT_ATOMS: atom_id res chain seq x y z
N MET A 1 -18.17 43.13 -1.79
CA MET A 1 -18.10 41.92 -2.65
C MET A 1 -17.00 42.18 -3.69
N ALA A 2 -15.80 41.63 -3.50
CA ALA A 2 -14.69 41.77 -4.44
C ALA A 2 -14.84 40.71 -5.54
N ALA A 3 -14.86 41.12 -6.80
CA ALA A 3 -14.92 40.23 -7.96
C ALA A 3 -13.68 39.37 -8.05
N ARG A 4 -13.86 38.04 -8.10
CA ARG A 4 -12.76 37.08 -8.38
C ARG A 4 -12.15 37.39 -9.75
N PRO A 5 -10.84 37.46 -9.91
CA PRO A 5 -10.19 37.67 -11.18
C PRO A 5 -10.54 36.51 -12.14
N LEU A 6 -11.03 36.86 -13.34
CA LEU A 6 -11.24 35.92 -14.44
C LEU A 6 -9.88 35.44 -14.93
N VAL A 7 -9.50 34.20 -14.56
CA VAL A 7 -8.33 33.52 -15.13
C VAL A 7 -8.62 33.33 -16.63
N ALA A 8 -7.83 33.95 -17.50
CA ALA A 8 -7.92 33.80 -18.95
C ALA A 8 -7.74 32.33 -19.30
N ARG A 9 -8.75 31.68 -19.89
CA ARG A 9 -8.72 30.27 -20.31
C ARG A 9 -7.87 30.15 -21.56
N GLN A 10 -6.87 29.29 -21.53
CA GLN A 10 -6.07 28.97 -22.70
C GLN A 10 -6.81 27.95 -23.58
N PRO A 11 -6.78 28.07 -24.92
CA PRO A 11 -7.31 27.08 -25.84
C PRO A 11 -6.68 25.70 -25.61
N ASN A 12 -7.44 24.63 -25.79
CA ASN A 12 -6.97 23.27 -25.64
C ASN A 12 -6.45 22.73 -26.98
N GLU A 13 -5.22 23.09 -27.32
CA GLU A 13 -4.56 22.70 -28.57
C GLU A 13 -4.35 21.18 -28.65
N ARG A 14 -4.14 20.49 -27.53
CA ARG A 14 -3.97 19.03 -27.47
C ARG A 14 -5.24 18.29 -27.90
N LEU A 15 -6.40 18.70 -27.37
CA LEU A 15 -7.67 18.13 -27.81
C LEU A 15 -7.93 18.41 -29.30
N GLN A 16 -7.59 19.61 -29.76
CA GLN A 16 -7.78 19.99 -31.15
C GLN A 16 -6.95 19.10 -32.09
N ALA A 17 -5.68 18.85 -31.75
CA ALA A 17 -4.80 17.96 -32.52
C ALA A 17 -5.37 16.54 -32.61
N LEU A 18 -5.83 15.98 -31.49
CA LEU A 18 -6.41 14.63 -31.44
C LEU A 18 -7.73 14.51 -32.21
N ILE A 19 -8.57 15.52 -32.20
CA ILE A 19 -9.81 15.55 -33.01
C ILE A 19 -9.46 15.55 -34.50
N GLN A 20 -8.42 16.28 -34.91
CA GLN A 20 -7.91 16.29 -36.30
C GLN A 20 -7.29 14.95 -36.68
N GLU A 21 -6.45 14.36 -35.83
CA GLU A 21 -5.86 13.03 -36.01
C GLU A 21 -6.95 11.96 -36.17
N ALA A 22 -7.99 12.00 -35.33
CA ALA A 22 -9.13 11.09 -35.39
C ALA A 22 -10.07 11.33 -36.57
N GLY A 23 -9.90 12.40 -37.35
CA GLY A 23 -10.79 12.76 -38.45
C GLY A 23 -12.26 12.95 -37.99
N CYS A 24 -12.46 13.48 -36.80
CA CYS A 24 -13.79 13.64 -36.22
C CYS A 24 -14.29 15.09 -36.30
N SER A 25 -15.59 15.30 -36.56
CA SER A 25 -16.25 16.60 -36.30
C SER A 25 -16.59 16.74 -34.82
N ASN A 26 -16.78 17.98 -34.34
CA ASN A 26 -17.21 18.22 -32.97
C ASN A 26 -18.54 17.51 -32.62
N ALA A 27 -19.46 17.42 -33.56
CA ALA A 27 -20.71 16.68 -33.38
C ALA A 27 -20.48 15.16 -33.33
N GLY A 28 -19.55 14.68 -34.16
CA GLY A 28 -19.14 13.26 -34.17
C GLY A 28 -18.48 12.83 -32.87
N LEU A 29 -17.60 13.66 -32.30
CA LEU A 29 -16.99 13.41 -31.01
C LEU A 29 -18.04 13.41 -29.87
N ALA A 30 -18.92 14.41 -29.83
CA ALA A 30 -19.96 14.49 -28.81
C ALA A 30 -20.85 13.23 -28.80
N ARG A 31 -21.26 12.73 -29.96
CA ARG A 31 -22.05 11.50 -30.09
C ARG A 31 -21.30 10.28 -29.56
N ARG A 32 -20.02 10.13 -29.88
CA ARG A 32 -19.18 9.01 -29.41
C ARG A 32 -19.00 9.04 -27.89
N VAL A 33 -18.79 10.25 -27.34
CA VAL A 33 -18.65 10.44 -25.88
C VAL A 33 -19.97 10.05 -25.17
N ASN A 34 -21.13 10.44 -25.70
CA ASN A 34 -22.42 10.05 -25.12
C ASN A 34 -22.64 8.54 -25.20
N MET A 35 -22.30 7.89 -26.32
CA MET A 35 -22.39 6.45 -26.46
C MET A 35 -21.46 5.72 -25.48
N CYS A 36 -20.21 6.12 -25.43
CA CYS A 36 -19.24 5.56 -24.48
C CYS A 36 -19.68 5.78 -23.03
N GLY A 37 -20.23 6.97 -22.71
CA GLY A 37 -20.79 7.24 -21.39
C GLY A 37 -21.95 6.32 -21.03
N ALA A 38 -22.86 6.05 -21.96
CA ALA A 38 -23.99 5.15 -21.75
C ALA A 38 -23.55 3.70 -21.44
N GLU A 39 -22.49 3.21 -22.08
CA GLU A 39 -21.87 1.91 -21.79
C GLU A 39 -21.34 1.83 -20.34
N HIS A 40 -20.92 2.96 -19.77
CA HIS A 40 -20.48 3.09 -18.39
C HIS A 40 -21.59 3.50 -17.39
N GLY A 41 -22.85 3.45 -17.82
CA GLY A 41 -24.00 3.82 -16.99
C GLY A 41 -24.14 5.33 -16.72
N LEU A 42 -23.53 6.18 -17.55
CA LEU A 42 -23.58 7.65 -17.41
C LEU A 42 -24.52 8.25 -18.45
N ASP A 43 -25.53 9.02 -18.02
CA ASP A 43 -26.41 9.80 -18.91
C ASP A 43 -25.73 11.12 -19.33
N LEU A 44 -24.83 11.03 -20.31
CA LEU A 44 -24.12 12.17 -20.86
C LEU A 44 -24.89 12.73 -22.07
N ARG A 45 -25.14 14.06 -22.09
CA ARG A 45 -25.88 14.76 -23.13
C ARG A 45 -25.05 15.87 -23.74
N TYR A 46 -23.88 15.54 -24.26
CA TYR A 46 -23.03 16.50 -24.93
C TYR A 46 -23.40 16.70 -26.38
N ASP A 47 -23.15 17.92 -26.88
CA ASP A 47 -23.38 18.36 -28.24
C ASP A 47 -22.13 19.02 -28.84
N LYS A 48 -22.23 19.49 -30.10
CA LYS A 48 -21.12 20.20 -30.76
C LYS A 48 -20.67 21.46 -30.01
N THR A 49 -21.59 22.10 -29.27
CA THR A 49 -21.30 23.29 -28.49
C THR A 49 -20.49 22.95 -27.22
N SER A 50 -20.72 21.79 -26.64
CA SER A 50 -19.97 21.26 -25.52
C SER A 50 -18.51 21.04 -25.94
N VAL A 51 -18.25 20.39 -27.08
CA VAL A 51 -16.90 20.19 -27.63
C VAL A 51 -16.23 21.53 -27.95
N ALA A 52 -16.95 22.49 -28.55
CA ALA A 52 -16.42 23.83 -28.80
C ALA A 52 -16.04 24.58 -27.52
N ARG A 53 -16.75 24.37 -26.41
CA ARG A 53 -16.36 24.89 -25.09
C ARG A 53 -15.09 24.22 -24.54
N TRP A 54 -14.95 22.93 -24.75
CA TRP A 54 -13.72 22.21 -24.36
C TRP A 54 -12.48 22.69 -25.12
N LEU A 55 -12.62 22.92 -26.42
CA LEU A 55 -11.55 23.49 -27.24
C LEU A 55 -11.15 24.92 -26.81
N ARG A 56 -12.06 25.69 -26.21
CA ARG A 56 -11.78 26.99 -25.61
C ARG A 56 -11.22 26.91 -24.17
N GLY A 57 -10.82 25.72 -23.72
CA GLY A 57 -10.22 25.49 -22.39
C GLY A 57 -11.23 25.29 -21.25
N GLN A 58 -12.52 25.12 -21.55
CA GLN A 58 -13.48 24.72 -20.51
C GLN A 58 -13.37 23.20 -20.31
N GLN A 59 -13.25 22.77 -19.07
CA GLN A 59 -13.17 21.36 -18.75
C GLN A 59 -14.50 20.81 -18.23
N PRO A 60 -14.95 19.63 -18.71
CA PRO A 60 -16.12 18.96 -18.16
C PRO A 60 -15.79 18.40 -16.76
N ARG A 61 -16.85 18.20 -15.95
CA ARG A 61 -16.71 17.72 -14.56
C ARG A 61 -16.83 16.18 -14.47
N GLY A 62 -16.37 15.63 -13.34
CA GLY A 62 -16.54 14.22 -13.02
C GLY A 62 -15.75 13.29 -13.93
N ARG A 63 -16.38 12.18 -14.35
CA ARG A 63 -15.75 11.14 -15.21
C ARG A 63 -15.71 11.48 -16.69
N ALA A 64 -16.30 12.58 -17.10
CA ALA A 64 -16.38 12.95 -18.53
C ALA A 64 -15.02 13.09 -19.23
N PRO A 65 -13.95 13.65 -18.66
CA PRO A 65 -12.62 13.66 -19.30
C PRO A 65 -12.11 12.24 -19.65
N ALA A 66 -12.31 11.25 -18.77
CA ALA A 66 -11.91 9.86 -19.04
C ALA A 66 -12.71 9.27 -20.21
N ILE A 67 -14.03 9.51 -20.24
CA ILE A 67 -14.89 9.06 -21.34
C ILE A 67 -14.54 9.73 -22.68
N ILE A 68 -14.12 11.00 -22.67
CA ILE A 68 -13.65 11.71 -23.88
C ILE A 68 -12.35 11.07 -24.39
N ALA A 69 -11.41 10.77 -23.50
CA ALA A 69 -10.15 10.11 -23.85
C ALA A 69 -10.42 8.72 -24.43
N GLU A 70 -11.28 7.93 -23.81
CA GLU A 70 -11.68 6.61 -24.28
C GLU A 70 -12.37 6.65 -25.64
N ALA A 71 -13.31 7.58 -25.86
CA ALA A 71 -14.00 7.74 -27.12
C ALA A 71 -13.07 8.11 -28.27
N LEU A 72 -12.05 8.93 -28.00
CA LEU A 72 -10.98 9.25 -28.96
C LEU A 72 -10.06 8.05 -29.19
N GLY A 73 -9.66 7.36 -28.12
CA GLY A 73 -8.80 6.17 -28.20
C GLY A 73 -9.41 5.05 -29.04
N ARG A 74 -10.71 4.76 -28.85
CA ARG A 74 -11.45 3.81 -29.68
C ARG A 74 -11.48 4.21 -31.17
N LYS A 75 -11.54 5.50 -31.45
CA LYS A 75 -11.53 5.99 -32.84
C LYS A 75 -10.16 5.93 -33.48
N LEU A 76 -9.09 6.15 -32.69
CA LEU A 76 -7.69 6.14 -33.13
C LEU A 76 -7.08 4.74 -33.11
N GLY A 77 -7.76 3.73 -32.53
CA GLY A 77 -7.24 2.37 -32.39
C GLY A 77 -6.06 2.26 -31.39
N ARG A 78 -5.88 3.25 -30.51
CA ARG A 78 -4.83 3.27 -29.47
C ARG A 78 -5.37 3.84 -28.16
N THR A 79 -4.69 3.57 -27.06
CA THR A 79 -5.02 4.22 -25.79
C THR A 79 -4.70 5.71 -25.86
N VAL A 80 -5.65 6.55 -25.47
CA VAL A 80 -5.48 8.00 -25.31
C VAL A 80 -5.71 8.35 -23.86
N THR A 81 -4.81 9.12 -23.26
CA THR A 81 -4.87 9.51 -21.86
C THR A 81 -5.60 10.86 -21.69
N ILE A 82 -6.06 11.13 -20.43
CA ILE A 82 -6.68 12.42 -20.08
C ILE A 82 -5.69 13.58 -20.27
N ASP A 83 -4.40 13.32 -20.09
CA ASP A 83 -3.35 14.31 -20.31
C ASP A 83 -3.15 14.62 -21.79
N GLU A 84 -3.17 13.61 -22.66
CA GLU A 84 -3.07 13.80 -24.11
C GLU A 84 -4.20 14.65 -24.67
N ILE A 85 -5.43 14.54 -24.12
CA ILE A 85 -6.55 15.41 -24.50
C ILE A 85 -6.49 16.80 -23.83
N GLY A 86 -5.45 17.13 -23.07
CA GLY A 86 -5.29 18.43 -22.39
C GLY A 86 -6.39 18.75 -21.38
N MET A 87 -7.05 17.74 -20.82
CA MET A 87 -8.09 17.88 -19.82
C MET A 87 -7.67 17.38 -18.43
N ALA A 88 -6.39 17.13 -18.22
CA ALA A 88 -5.88 16.84 -16.91
C ALA A 88 -6.03 18.08 -16.02
N ASN A 89 -7.10 18.11 -15.21
CA ASN A 89 -7.19 19.04 -14.09
C ASN A 89 -6.12 18.63 -13.07
N GLY A 90 -5.52 19.59 -12.35
CA GLY A 90 -4.57 19.29 -11.29
C GLY A 90 -5.08 18.25 -10.27
N LYS A 91 -6.42 18.03 -10.18
CA LYS A 91 -7.06 16.95 -9.42
C LYS A 91 -6.98 15.57 -10.11
N ASN A 92 -6.99 15.51 -11.45
CA ASN A 92 -6.88 14.26 -12.22
C ASN A 92 -5.42 13.81 -12.41
N LEU A 93 -4.47 14.75 -12.49
CA LEU A 93 -3.04 14.44 -12.40
C LEU A 93 -2.69 13.81 -11.05
N ALA A 94 -3.30 14.31 -9.97
CA ALA A 94 -3.14 13.73 -8.64
C ALA A 94 -3.71 12.29 -8.54
N SER A 95 -4.75 11.94 -9.32
CA SER A 95 -5.37 10.60 -9.23
C SER A 95 -4.52 9.48 -9.81
N GLY A 96 -3.66 9.75 -10.81
CA GLY A 96 -2.82 8.74 -11.47
C GLY A 96 -1.39 8.65 -10.95
N VAL A 97 -0.91 9.64 -10.17
CA VAL A 97 0.47 9.68 -9.68
C VAL A 97 0.77 8.44 -8.82
N GLY A 98 1.85 7.74 -9.16
CA GLY A 98 2.34 6.57 -8.45
C GLY A 98 1.56 5.26 -8.69
N LEU A 99 0.48 5.25 -9.49
CA LEU A 99 -0.32 4.04 -9.78
C LEU A 99 0.24 3.20 -10.93
N HIS A 100 1.17 3.72 -11.73
CA HIS A 100 1.72 3.01 -12.87
C HIS A 100 3.01 2.26 -12.52
N PHE A 101 3.09 1.01 -12.94
CA PHE A 101 4.32 0.23 -12.95
C PHE A 101 5.09 0.58 -14.23
N ALA A 102 6.03 1.53 -14.13
CA ALA A 102 6.70 2.11 -15.30
C ALA A 102 7.52 1.07 -16.07
N PRO A 103 7.48 1.05 -17.41
CA PRO A 103 8.19 0.06 -18.21
C PRO A 103 9.72 0.28 -18.22
N THR A 104 10.20 1.47 -17.87
CA THR A 104 11.62 1.82 -17.87
C THR A 104 12.11 2.29 -16.51
N VAL A 105 13.41 2.16 -16.25
CA VAL A 105 14.05 2.67 -15.01
C VAL A 105 13.89 4.18 -14.88
N LEU A 106 14.04 4.92 -15.98
CA LEU A 106 13.86 6.38 -15.96
C LEU A 106 12.43 6.74 -15.56
N GLY A 107 11.44 6.11 -16.17
CA GLY A 107 10.02 6.30 -15.82
C GLY A 107 9.72 5.90 -14.36
N ALA A 108 10.37 4.85 -13.83
CA ALA A 108 10.24 4.47 -12.42
C ALA A 108 10.73 5.58 -11.48
N VAL A 109 11.89 6.17 -11.77
CA VAL A 109 12.45 7.31 -11.01
C VAL A 109 11.52 8.52 -11.08
N GLU A 110 11.01 8.85 -12.26
CA GLU A 110 10.09 9.99 -12.45
C GLU A 110 8.79 9.80 -11.65
N GLN A 111 8.17 8.61 -11.72
CA GLN A 111 6.94 8.28 -11.00
C GLN A 111 7.14 8.32 -9.48
N ALA A 112 8.22 7.75 -8.98
CA ALA A 112 8.53 7.76 -7.55
C ALA A 112 8.78 9.20 -7.03
N CYS A 113 9.61 9.97 -7.73
CA CYS A 113 9.90 11.36 -7.35
C CYS A 113 8.64 12.26 -7.42
N GLU A 114 7.76 12.05 -8.40
CA GLU A 114 6.50 12.79 -8.50
C GLU A 114 5.54 12.42 -7.36
N LEU A 115 5.48 11.14 -6.98
CA LEU A 115 4.70 10.70 -5.82
C LEU A 115 5.19 11.40 -4.54
N TRP A 116 6.49 11.36 -4.26
CA TRP A 116 7.07 11.97 -3.05
C TRP A 116 6.86 13.50 -3.00
N ARG A 117 7.03 14.18 -4.13
CA ARG A 117 6.78 15.63 -4.24
C ARG A 117 5.31 15.97 -4.01
N SER A 118 4.42 15.16 -4.54
CA SER A 118 2.97 15.36 -4.39
C SER A 118 2.51 15.13 -2.96
N ASP A 119 3.11 14.17 -2.26
CA ASP A 119 2.81 13.86 -0.86
C ASP A 119 3.27 14.99 0.09
N VAL A 120 4.43 15.59 -0.14
CA VAL A 120 4.90 16.75 0.64
C VAL A 120 4.08 18.01 0.37
N GLY A 121 3.69 18.23 -0.89
CA GLY A 121 3.23 19.54 -1.35
C GLY A 121 1.72 19.80 -1.34
N ARG A 122 0.86 18.77 -1.18
CA ARG A 122 -0.58 18.93 -1.41
C ARG A 122 -1.45 18.21 -0.38
N ARG A 123 -2.04 18.97 0.56
CA ARG A 123 -3.10 18.43 1.44
C ARG A 123 -4.24 17.76 0.67
N ASP A 124 -4.64 18.33 -0.49
CA ASP A 124 -5.68 17.78 -1.36
C ASP A 124 -5.29 16.44 -2.01
N PHE A 125 -3.99 16.15 -2.15
CA PHE A 125 -3.50 14.86 -2.66
C PHE A 125 -3.74 13.74 -1.64
N LEU A 126 -3.49 14.01 -0.36
CA LEU A 126 -3.68 13.05 0.72
C LEU A 126 -5.14 12.65 0.90
N THR A 127 -6.06 13.65 0.83
CA THR A 127 -7.50 13.43 1.00
C THR A 127 -8.20 12.90 -0.27
N GLY A 128 -7.58 13.08 -1.45
CA GLY A 128 -8.12 12.66 -2.75
C GLY A 128 -7.57 11.35 -3.30
N SER A 129 -6.61 10.72 -2.61
CA SER A 129 -5.99 9.47 -3.06
C SER A 129 -6.90 8.27 -2.76
N THR A 130 -7.81 7.95 -3.70
CA THR A 130 -8.66 6.76 -3.61
C THR A 130 -7.89 5.50 -4.03
N VAL A 131 -8.30 4.35 -3.49
CA VAL A 131 -7.81 3.04 -3.91
C VAL A 131 -8.35 2.72 -5.31
N ALA A 132 -7.48 2.25 -6.19
CA ALA A 132 -7.85 1.72 -7.50
C ALA A 132 -7.75 0.18 -7.45
N ALA A 133 -8.88 -0.53 -7.51
CA ALA A 133 -8.92 -1.99 -7.37
C ALA A 133 -8.02 -2.72 -8.39
N SER A 134 -8.01 -2.28 -9.65
CA SER A 134 -7.15 -2.83 -10.70
C SER A 134 -5.65 -2.63 -10.44
N ALA A 135 -5.28 -1.61 -9.69
CA ALA A 135 -3.88 -1.26 -9.45
C ALA A 135 -3.20 -2.09 -8.34
N LEU A 136 -3.82 -3.14 -7.83
CA LEU A 136 -3.15 -4.20 -7.06
C LEU A 136 -2.72 -5.35 -7.99
N VAL A 137 -3.57 -5.70 -8.96
CA VAL A 137 -3.37 -6.85 -9.85
C VAL A 137 -2.38 -6.54 -10.97
N GLU A 138 -2.51 -5.40 -11.66
CA GLU A 138 -1.65 -5.06 -12.79
C GLU A 138 -0.16 -4.97 -12.41
N PRO A 139 0.25 -4.24 -11.36
CA PRO A 139 1.65 -4.16 -10.97
C PRO A 139 2.25 -5.50 -10.54
N SER A 140 1.48 -6.35 -9.86
CA SER A 140 1.94 -7.68 -9.45
C SER A 140 2.16 -8.60 -10.64
N ARG A 141 1.24 -8.57 -11.62
CA ARG A 141 1.38 -9.29 -12.89
C ARG A 141 2.58 -8.78 -13.68
N ASP A 142 2.72 -7.46 -13.84
CA ASP A 142 3.80 -6.86 -14.61
C ASP A 142 5.17 -7.19 -13.98
N TRP A 143 5.27 -7.13 -12.66
CA TRP A 143 6.47 -7.57 -11.95
C TRP A 143 6.77 -9.05 -12.16
N LEU A 144 5.75 -9.91 -12.16
CA LEU A 144 5.91 -11.36 -12.31
C LEU A 144 6.44 -11.74 -13.69
N ILE A 145 5.92 -11.12 -14.76
CA ILE A 145 6.21 -11.46 -16.16
C ILE A 145 7.35 -10.65 -16.78
N THR A 146 7.69 -9.48 -16.23
CA THR A 146 8.74 -8.63 -16.77
C THR A 146 10.12 -9.11 -16.30
N GLY A 147 11.05 -9.26 -17.23
CA GLY A 147 12.44 -9.56 -16.90
C GLY A 147 13.15 -8.44 -16.14
N PRO A 148 14.35 -8.68 -15.57
CA PRO A 148 15.15 -7.66 -14.91
C PRO A 148 15.51 -6.51 -15.86
N ASP A 149 15.56 -5.29 -15.33
CA ASP A 149 16.06 -4.14 -16.09
C ASP A 149 17.54 -4.32 -16.48
N THR A 150 17.87 -4.03 -17.74
CA THR A 150 19.21 -4.25 -18.28
C THR A 150 20.17 -3.07 -18.09
N LEU A 151 19.66 -1.86 -17.89
CA LEU A 151 20.45 -0.64 -17.73
C LEU A 151 19.98 0.15 -16.50
N VAL A 152 20.77 0.12 -15.46
CA VAL A 152 20.52 0.84 -14.20
C VAL A 152 21.57 1.93 -13.95
N SER A 153 22.60 2.03 -14.81
CA SER A 153 23.61 3.08 -14.73
C SER A 153 23.06 4.43 -15.23
N ARG A 154 23.56 5.52 -14.66
CA ARG A 154 23.22 6.89 -15.05
C ARG A 154 24.46 7.76 -15.14
N SER A 155 24.50 8.63 -16.13
CA SER A 155 25.52 9.66 -16.31
C SER A 155 24.91 11.06 -16.16
N GLY A 156 25.68 11.99 -15.67
CA GLY A 156 25.24 13.37 -15.41
C GLY A 156 24.78 13.60 -13.96
N GLY A 157 25.02 14.78 -13.44
CA GLY A 157 24.72 15.13 -12.05
C GLY A 157 25.83 14.75 -11.04
N PRO A 158 25.62 15.00 -9.74
CA PRO A 158 26.55 14.64 -8.68
C PRO A 158 26.82 13.12 -8.65
N ARG A 159 28.07 12.76 -8.31
CA ARG A 159 28.45 11.34 -8.23
C ARG A 159 27.87 10.71 -6.96
N VAL A 160 27.19 9.59 -7.12
CA VAL A 160 26.66 8.75 -6.03
C VAL A 160 27.56 7.53 -5.85
N GLY A 161 27.94 7.27 -4.61
CA GLY A 161 28.83 6.18 -4.21
C GLY A 161 28.24 5.26 -3.15
N ALA A 162 29.04 4.30 -2.70
CA ALA A 162 28.63 3.33 -1.68
C ALA A 162 28.29 4.01 -0.33
N ALA A 163 28.95 5.14 0.00
CA ALA A 163 28.67 5.89 1.22
C ALA A 163 27.26 6.49 1.23
N ASP A 164 26.78 6.98 0.07
CA ASP A 164 25.42 7.50 -0.06
C ASP A 164 24.37 6.39 0.12
N VAL A 165 24.63 5.23 -0.47
CA VAL A 165 23.74 4.05 -0.30
C VAL A 165 23.72 3.59 1.16
N ALA A 166 24.87 3.55 1.82
CA ALA A 166 24.97 3.20 3.23
C ALA A 166 24.20 4.20 4.12
N ALA A 167 24.29 5.49 3.82
CA ALA A 167 23.52 6.52 4.51
C ALA A 167 22.00 6.34 4.37
N VAL A 168 21.50 6.00 3.17
CA VAL A 168 20.08 5.71 2.96
C VAL A 168 19.64 4.49 3.77
N ARG A 169 20.44 3.41 3.80
CA ARG A 169 20.14 2.20 4.59
C ARG A 169 20.10 2.49 6.09
N ALA A 170 21.12 3.20 6.61
CA ALA A 170 21.20 3.56 8.03
C ALA A 170 20.04 4.46 8.46
N THR A 171 19.67 5.44 7.61
CA THR A 171 18.53 6.32 7.86
C THR A 171 17.22 5.52 7.85
N THR A 172 17.05 4.58 6.91
CA THR A 172 15.87 3.71 6.87
C THR A 172 15.74 2.90 8.15
N GLN A 173 16.82 2.31 8.64
CA GLN A 173 16.80 1.53 9.88
C GLN A 173 16.44 2.40 11.09
N ALA A 174 17.03 3.58 11.22
CA ALA A 174 16.69 4.51 12.29
C ALA A 174 15.20 4.94 12.26
N LEU A 175 14.64 5.13 11.07
CA LEU A 175 13.22 5.46 10.90
C LEU A 175 12.31 4.29 11.25
N VAL A 176 12.70 3.05 10.97
CA VAL A 176 11.99 1.84 11.42
C VAL A 176 11.98 1.75 12.94
N ASP A 177 13.13 2.00 13.59
CA ASP A 177 13.23 1.95 15.05
C ASP A 177 12.38 3.04 15.72
N LEU A 178 12.32 4.23 15.14
CA LEU A 178 11.44 5.31 15.59
C LEU A 178 9.96 4.95 15.41
N ASP A 179 9.58 4.33 14.28
CA ASP A 179 8.21 3.86 14.04
C ASP A 179 7.75 2.84 15.06
N HIS A 180 8.62 1.89 15.41
CA HIS A 180 8.32 0.89 16.45
C HIS A 180 8.05 1.52 17.82
N ARG A 181 8.67 2.66 18.12
CA ARG A 181 8.58 3.33 19.43
C ARG A 181 7.43 4.33 19.52
N PHE A 182 7.16 5.09 18.44
CA PHE A 182 6.28 6.24 18.47
C PHE A 182 5.07 6.12 17.53
N GLY A 183 5.05 5.11 16.66
CA GLY A 183 4.02 4.90 15.64
C GLY A 183 4.19 5.76 14.39
N SER A 184 3.55 5.32 13.33
CA SER A 184 3.73 5.88 11.97
C SER A 184 3.27 7.32 11.83
N GLY A 185 2.29 7.75 12.62
CA GLY A 185 1.76 9.12 12.55
C GLY A 185 2.82 10.21 12.86
N HIS A 186 3.82 9.89 13.69
CA HIS A 186 4.91 10.81 14.00
C HIS A 186 6.07 10.72 13.00
N VAL A 187 6.34 9.55 12.47
CA VAL A 187 7.57 9.25 11.70
C VAL A 187 7.37 9.45 10.20
N ARG A 188 6.18 9.15 9.68
CA ARG A 188 5.89 9.23 8.25
C ARG A 188 6.25 10.56 7.58
N PRO A 189 5.95 11.75 8.17
CA PRO A 189 6.34 13.02 7.56
C PRO A 189 7.86 13.15 7.35
N ILE A 190 8.67 12.58 8.26
CA ILE A 190 10.14 12.60 8.16
C ILE A 190 10.60 11.71 7.00
N VAL A 191 10.01 10.50 6.87
CA VAL A 191 10.29 9.55 5.77
C VAL A 191 10.00 10.21 4.42
N VAL A 192 8.83 10.80 4.26
CA VAL A 192 8.40 11.44 2.99
C VAL A 192 9.28 12.64 2.66
N HIS A 193 9.62 13.45 3.66
CA HIS A 193 10.53 14.56 3.47
C HIS A 193 11.92 14.09 3.02
N TYR A 194 12.47 13.05 3.64
CA TYR A 194 13.80 12.51 3.29
C TYR A 194 13.79 11.90 1.87
N LEU A 195 12.74 11.18 1.48
CA LEU A 195 12.55 10.68 0.12
C LEU A 195 12.56 11.83 -0.90
N ASN A 196 11.79 12.88 -0.65
CA ASN A 196 11.65 14.00 -1.58
C ASN A 196 12.88 14.91 -1.62
N SER A 197 13.53 15.20 -0.47
CA SER A 197 14.60 16.21 -0.41
C SER A 197 16.00 15.64 -0.66
N VAL A 198 16.25 14.38 -0.28
CA VAL A 198 17.58 13.74 -0.37
C VAL A 198 17.60 12.66 -1.42
N VAL A 199 16.71 11.65 -1.30
CA VAL A 199 16.74 10.44 -2.14
C VAL A 199 16.47 10.77 -3.61
N SER A 200 15.56 11.70 -3.90
CA SER A 200 15.30 12.17 -5.27
C SER A 200 16.55 12.71 -5.97
N GLY A 201 17.40 13.44 -5.21
CA GLY A 201 18.67 13.94 -5.70
C GLY A 201 19.68 12.83 -6.00
N LEU A 202 19.74 11.79 -5.15
CA LEU A 202 20.59 10.61 -5.38
C LEU A 202 20.16 9.83 -6.62
N LEU A 203 18.86 9.61 -6.83
CA LEU A 203 18.34 8.94 -8.03
C LEU A 203 18.60 9.76 -9.32
N ALA A 204 18.66 11.08 -9.20
CA ALA A 204 19.01 11.97 -10.31
C ALA A 204 20.54 12.10 -10.56
N GLY A 205 21.37 11.58 -9.66
CA GLY A 205 22.83 11.62 -9.74
C GLY A 205 23.44 10.68 -10.78
N SER A 206 24.77 10.62 -10.81
CA SER A 206 25.53 9.70 -11.66
C SER A 206 26.05 8.52 -10.87
N TYR A 207 25.83 7.30 -11.36
CA TYR A 207 26.25 6.06 -10.71
C TYR A 207 26.51 4.95 -11.74
N ARG A 208 27.44 4.04 -11.38
CA ARG A 208 27.67 2.80 -12.11
C ARG A 208 26.58 1.78 -11.79
N GLU A 209 26.43 0.75 -12.63
CA GLU A 209 25.37 -0.25 -12.50
C GLU A 209 25.30 -0.90 -11.10
N ALA A 210 26.43 -1.37 -10.56
CA ALA A 210 26.46 -2.01 -9.25
C ALA A 210 25.97 -1.06 -8.12
N THR A 211 26.42 0.21 -8.15
CA THR A 211 25.95 1.23 -7.18
C THR A 211 24.47 1.56 -7.42
N GLY A 212 24.04 1.65 -8.67
CA GLY A 212 22.64 1.88 -9.04
C GLY A 212 21.72 0.80 -8.48
N ARG A 213 22.04 -0.48 -8.67
CA ARG A 213 21.26 -1.59 -8.12
C ARG A 213 21.15 -1.52 -6.59
N GLN A 214 22.26 -1.24 -5.91
CA GLN A 214 22.26 -1.08 -4.45
C GLN A 214 21.44 0.15 -3.99
N LEU A 215 21.51 1.26 -4.73
CA LEU A 215 20.71 2.46 -4.47
C LEU A 215 19.22 2.15 -4.63
N PHE A 216 18.83 1.52 -5.75
CA PHE A 216 17.43 1.15 -5.99
C PHE A 216 16.89 0.20 -4.93
N ALA A 217 17.68 -0.78 -4.47
CA ALA A 217 17.30 -1.68 -3.38
C ALA A 217 17.07 -0.91 -2.06
N ALA A 218 17.97 -0.01 -1.70
CA ALA A 218 17.82 0.82 -0.50
C ALA A 218 16.60 1.76 -0.57
N VAL A 219 16.37 2.35 -1.76
CA VAL A 219 15.23 3.26 -1.99
C VAL A 219 13.91 2.50 -2.04
N ALA A 220 13.88 1.29 -2.59
CA ALA A 220 12.70 0.42 -2.57
C ALA A 220 12.25 0.16 -1.12
N ARG A 221 13.20 -0.16 -0.23
CA ARG A 221 12.91 -0.41 1.19
C ARG A 221 12.34 0.83 1.90
N LEU A 222 12.93 2.00 1.68
CA LEU A 222 12.43 3.24 2.27
C LEU A 222 11.06 3.64 1.70
N THR A 223 10.82 3.37 0.42
CA THR A 223 9.54 3.64 -0.24
C THR A 223 8.45 2.70 0.28
N GLU A 224 8.78 1.42 0.49
CA GLU A 224 7.87 0.45 1.11
C GLU A 224 7.49 0.87 2.53
N LEU A 225 8.47 1.30 3.34
CA LEU A 225 8.24 1.81 4.70
C LEU A 225 7.25 2.98 4.70
N ALA A 226 7.35 3.91 3.74
CA ALA A 226 6.37 5.00 3.59
C ALA A 226 4.97 4.48 3.26
N GLY A 227 4.86 3.40 2.48
CA GLY A 227 3.62 2.69 2.17
C GLY A 227 3.01 2.04 3.40
N TYR A 228 3.82 1.32 4.17
CA TYR A 228 3.42 0.72 5.44
C TYR A 228 2.88 1.78 6.42
N MET A 229 3.61 2.90 6.57
CA MET A 229 3.17 4.01 7.42
C MET A 229 1.89 4.67 6.91
N ALA A 230 1.64 4.67 5.60
CA ALA A 230 0.40 5.18 5.03
C ALA A 230 -0.80 4.28 5.36
N VAL A 231 -0.63 2.93 5.38
CA VAL A 231 -1.67 2.01 5.90
C VAL A 231 -1.93 2.31 7.37
N ASP A 232 -0.86 2.38 8.17
CA ASP A 232 -0.97 2.58 9.63
C ASP A 232 -1.57 3.95 10.01
N THR A 233 -1.57 4.91 9.11
CA THR A 233 -2.21 6.23 9.29
C THR A 233 -3.54 6.39 8.55
N GLY A 234 -4.16 5.29 8.11
CA GLY A 234 -5.49 5.28 7.50
C GLY A 234 -5.53 5.90 6.09
N GLN A 235 -4.44 5.80 5.31
CA GLN A 235 -4.32 6.37 3.97
C GLN A 235 -4.09 5.26 2.90
N PRO A 236 -5.06 4.34 2.70
CA PRO A 236 -4.86 3.15 1.86
C PRO A 236 -4.58 3.47 0.39
N GLY A 237 -5.19 4.52 -0.16
CA GLY A 237 -4.93 4.92 -1.55
C GLY A 237 -3.54 5.48 -1.77
N LEU A 238 -2.92 6.05 -0.74
CA LEU A 238 -1.54 6.50 -0.78
C LEU A 238 -0.58 5.33 -0.58
N ALA A 239 -0.88 4.42 0.35
CA ALA A 239 -0.13 3.20 0.57
C ALA A 239 -0.01 2.38 -0.72
N GLN A 240 -1.11 2.22 -1.47
CA GLN A 240 -1.11 1.54 -2.75
C GLN A 240 -0.07 2.11 -3.72
N ARG A 241 0.01 3.43 -3.83
CA ARG A 241 0.98 4.11 -4.70
C ARG A 241 2.42 3.86 -4.27
N TYR A 242 2.68 3.95 -2.98
CA TYR A 242 4.00 3.67 -2.43
C TYR A 242 4.44 2.23 -2.67
N TYR A 243 3.56 1.26 -2.47
CA TYR A 243 3.87 -0.16 -2.71
C TYR A 243 4.12 -0.46 -4.18
N ILE A 244 3.36 0.15 -5.11
CA ILE A 244 3.60 0.00 -6.55
C ILE A 244 4.99 0.54 -6.91
N GLN A 245 5.37 1.72 -6.39
CA GLN A 245 6.67 2.29 -6.66
C GLN A 245 7.80 1.50 -5.97
N ALA A 246 7.61 1.00 -4.75
CA ALA A 246 8.56 0.12 -4.09
C ALA A 246 8.81 -1.17 -4.87
N LEU A 247 7.74 -1.81 -5.37
CA LEU A 247 7.81 -3.00 -6.22
C LEU A 247 8.59 -2.71 -7.51
N ARG A 248 8.32 -1.57 -8.14
CA ARG A 248 9.02 -1.17 -9.38
C ARG A 248 10.49 -0.85 -9.15
N LEU A 249 10.84 -0.24 -8.01
CA LEU A 249 12.22 0.03 -7.63
C LEU A 249 12.97 -1.26 -7.26
N ALA A 250 12.32 -2.23 -6.61
CA ALA A 250 12.88 -3.56 -6.38
C ALA A 250 13.16 -4.30 -7.69
N GLN A 251 12.30 -4.15 -8.71
CA GLN A 251 12.53 -4.65 -10.06
C GLN A 251 13.79 -4.02 -10.67
N ALA A 252 13.96 -2.69 -10.56
CA ALA A 252 15.14 -1.99 -11.08
C ALA A 252 16.42 -2.41 -10.35
N ALA A 253 16.33 -2.73 -9.05
CA ALA A 253 17.45 -3.29 -8.30
C ALA A 253 17.84 -4.71 -8.76
N GLY A 254 16.92 -5.42 -9.42
CA GLY A 254 17.05 -6.85 -9.68
C GLY A 254 16.80 -7.71 -8.44
N ASP A 255 16.20 -7.14 -7.39
CA ASP A 255 15.92 -7.79 -6.12
C ASP A 255 14.53 -8.45 -6.13
N ARG A 256 14.48 -9.67 -6.65
CA ARG A 256 13.25 -10.48 -6.69
C ARG A 256 12.77 -10.86 -5.29
N GLY A 257 13.69 -11.11 -4.36
CA GLY A 257 13.35 -11.44 -2.98
C GLY A 257 12.59 -10.31 -2.31
N TYR A 258 13.10 -9.09 -2.41
CA TYR A 258 12.44 -7.92 -1.85
C TYR A 258 11.13 -7.55 -2.59
N GLY A 259 11.08 -7.75 -3.91
CA GLY A 259 9.84 -7.60 -4.67
C GLY A 259 8.74 -8.54 -4.15
N GLY A 260 9.08 -9.80 -3.85
CA GLY A 260 8.17 -10.75 -3.20
C GLY A 260 7.72 -10.28 -1.81
N TYR A 261 8.62 -9.70 -1.02
CA TYR A 261 8.29 -9.09 0.27
C TYR A 261 7.26 -7.95 0.12
N VAL A 262 7.45 -7.04 -0.83
CA VAL A 262 6.49 -5.95 -1.09
C VAL A 262 5.10 -6.49 -1.42
N LEU A 263 5.01 -7.60 -2.17
CA LEU A 263 3.72 -8.25 -2.47
C LEU A 263 3.12 -8.92 -1.24
N ALA A 264 3.88 -9.79 -0.57
CA ALA A 264 3.37 -10.64 0.51
C ALA A 264 3.18 -9.90 1.83
N ALA A 265 4.01 -8.91 2.15
CA ALA A 265 3.86 -8.08 3.34
C ALA A 265 3.09 -6.79 3.06
N GLY A 266 3.62 -5.93 2.15
CA GLY A 266 3.06 -4.60 1.92
C GLY A 266 1.67 -4.63 1.29
N MET A 267 1.57 -5.14 0.07
CA MET A 267 0.30 -5.14 -0.67
C MET A 267 -0.74 -6.07 -0.06
N SER A 268 -0.33 -7.19 0.55
CA SER A 268 -1.23 -8.09 1.26
C SER A 268 -1.83 -7.43 2.52
N HIS A 269 -1.03 -6.67 3.27
CA HIS A 269 -1.55 -5.85 4.38
C HIS A 269 -2.57 -4.81 3.91
N LEU A 270 -2.30 -4.15 2.79
CA LEU A 270 -3.26 -3.22 2.20
C LEU A 270 -4.55 -3.96 1.77
N ALA A 271 -4.44 -5.12 1.14
CA ALA A 271 -5.59 -5.93 0.75
C ALA A 271 -6.41 -6.37 1.98
N ALA A 272 -5.75 -6.68 3.10
CA ALA A 272 -6.41 -6.99 4.37
C ALA A 272 -7.20 -5.80 4.92
N SER A 273 -6.60 -4.60 4.96
CA SER A 273 -7.29 -3.38 5.42
C SER A 273 -8.47 -2.97 4.55
N LEU A 274 -8.51 -3.43 3.30
CA LEU A 274 -9.60 -3.21 2.34
C LEU A 274 -10.66 -4.33 2.37
N GLY A 275 -10.50 -5.35 3.21
CA GLY A 275 -11.42 -6.48 3.30
C GLY A 275 -11.41 -7.39 2.07
N ASN A 276 -10.27 -7.53 1.38
CA ASN A 276 -10.10 -8.34 0.17
C ASN A 276 -9.25 -9.60 0.41
N PRO A 277 -9.76 -10.63 1.09
CA PRO A 277 -8.96 -11.80 1.46
C PRO A 277 -8.48 -12.64 0.26
N ARG A 278 -9.20 -12.61 -0.87
CA ARG A 278 -8.74 -13.28 -2.09
C ARG A 278 -7.46 -12.68 -2.64
N GLU A 279 -7.35 -11.35 -2.60
CA GLU A 279 -6.16 -10.63 -3.05
C GLU A 279 -4.95 -10.94 -2.17
N ILE A 280 -5.13 -11.13 -0.86
CA ILE A 280 -4.05 -11.52 0.06
C ILE A 280 -3.42 -12.83 -0.41
N ALA A 281 -4.22 -13.87 -0.63
CA ALA A 281 -3.73 -15.18 -1.08
C ALA A 281 -3.08 -15.11 -2.48
N GLN A 282 -3.64 -14.32 -3.41
CA GLN A 282 -3.10 -14.18 -4.76
C GLN A 282 -1.76 -13.42 -4.77
N LEU A 283 -1.64 -12.34 -4.02
CA LEU A 283 -0.40 -11.56 -3.90
C LEU A 283 0.71 -12.40 -3.25
N ALA A 284 0.38 -13.16 -2.20
CA ALA A 284 1.33 -14.06 -1.56
C ALA A 284 1.81 -15.19 -2.52
N ARG A 285 0.92 -15.75 -3.35
CA ARG A 285 1.30 -16.72 -4.39
C ARG A 285 2.16 -16.08 -5.47
N ALA A 286 1.83 -14.88 -5.92
CA ALA A 286 2.65 -14.14 -6.88
C ALA A 286 4.05 -13.89 -6.32
N ALA A 287 4.18 -13.57 -5.02
CA ALA A 287 5.47 -13.45 -4.35
C ALA A 287 6.27 -14.75 -4.37
N GLN A 288 5.63 -15.88 -4.02
CA GLN A 288 6.28 -17.20 -4.03
C GLN A 288 6.80 -17.59 -5.43
N GLU A 289 5.98 -17.38 -6.46
CA GLU A 289 6.36 -17.68 -7.84
C GLU A 289 7.45 -16.76 -8.36
N GLY A 290 7.28 -15.44 -8.20
CA GLY A 290 8.19 -14.45 -8.77
C GLY A 290 9.54 -14.36 -8.06
N ALA A 291 9.62 -14.78 -6.79
CA ALA A 291 10.85 -14.80 -6.01
C ALA A 291 11.46 -16.21 -5.89
N ARG A 292 10.93 -17.19 -6.59
CA ARG A 292 11.43 -18.58 -6.52
C ARG A 292 12.92 -18.67 -6.82
N GLY A 293 13.70 -19.29 -5.93
CA GLY A 293 15.15 -19.41 -6.04
C GLY A 293 15.94 -18.13 -5.68
N HIS A 294 15.25 -17.10 -5.22
CA HIS A 294 15.86 -15.81 -4.86
C HIS A 294 15.60 -15.39 -3.39
N VAL A 295 15.03 -16.28 -2.58
CA VAL A 295 14.68 -15.99 -1.19
C VAL A 295 15.20 -17.06 -0.24
N THR A 296 15.47 -16.63 0.99
CA THR A 296 15.80 -17.51 2.10
C THR A 296 14.57 -18.29 2.57
N PRO A 297 14.75 -19.41 3.31
CA PRO A 297 13.64 -20.12 3.92
C PRO A 297 12.77 -19.25 4.83
N THR A 298 13.37 -18.28 5.54
CA THR A 298 12.66 -17.30 6.37
C THR A 298 11.69 -16.44 5.55
N ALA A 299 12.16 -15.88 4.44
CA ALA A 299 11.29 -15.09 3.55
C ALA A 299 10.19 -15.95 2.92
N GLN A 300 10.51 -17.19 2.56
CA GLN A 300 9.51 -18.14 2.05
C GLN A 300 8.44 -18.47 3.11
N ALA A 301 8.85 -18.64 4.38
CA ALA A 301 7.93 -18.87 5.49
C ALA A 301 6.94 -17.70 5.63
N MET A 302 7.43 -16.46 5.54
CA MET A 302 6.59 -15.27 5.60
C MET A 302 5.60 -15.22 4.43
N PHE A 303 5.99 -15.58 3.21
CA PHE A 303 5.08 -15.61 2.06
C PHE A 303 3.98 -16.66 2.26
N TYR A 304 4.30 -17.83 2.81
CA TYR A 304 3.30 -18.84 3.16
C TYR A 304 2.38 -18.36 4.29
N ALA A 305 2.91 -17.69 5.31
CA ALA A 305 2.09 -17.14 6.39
C ALA A 305 1.08 -16.11 5.86
N ALA A 306 1.49 -15.24 4.93
CA ALA A 306 0.60 -14.30 4.27
C ALA A 306 -0.51 -15.00 3.45
N GLU A 307 -0.16 -16.08 2.72
CA GLU A 307 -1.16 -16.89 1.99
C GLU A 307 -2.14 -17.56 2.96
N ALA A 308 -1.65 -18.12 4.06
CA ALA A 308 -2.48 -18.74 5.09
C ALA A 308 -3.49 -17.74 5.69
N ARG A 309 -3.07 -16.49 5.94
CA ARG A 309 -3.96 -15.40 6.37
C ARG A 309 -5.10 -15.15 5.38
N GLY A 310 -4.81 -15.13 4.08
CA GLY A 310 -5.83 -15.00 3.04
C GLY A 310 -6.86 -16.14 3.10
N HIS A 311 -6.40 -17.39 3.25
CA HIS A 311 -7.28 -18.56 3.37
C HIS A 311 -8.09 -18.55 4.66
N ALA A 312 -7.50 -18.14 5.79
CA ALA A 312 -8.23 -18.04 7.06
C ALA A 312 -9.41 -17.07 6.96
N LEU A 313 -9.17 -15.88 6.41
CA LEU A 313 -10.22 -14.87 6.19
C LEU A 313 -11.29 -15.30 5.17
N LEU A 314 -10.99 -16.26 4.28
CA LEU A 314 -11.96 -16.89 3.36
C LEU A 314 -12.75 -18.02 4.05
N GLY A 315 -12.41 -18.42 5.27
CA GLY A 315 -12.99 -19.56 5.97
C GLY A 315 -12.49 -20.93 5.44
N ASP A 316 -11.46 -20.95 4.59
CA ASP A 316 -10.87 -22.18 4.07
C ASP A 316 -9.82 -22.75 5.05
N ALA A 317 -10.32 -23.41 6.10
CA ALA A 317 -9.47 -23.98 7.15
C ALA A 317 -8.47 -25.00 6.62
N ARG A 318 -8.86 -25.83 5.64
CA ARG A 318 -7.98 -26.86 5.07
C ARG A 318 -6.82 -26.26 4.29
N ALA A 319 -7.09 -25.27 3.44
CA ALA A 319 -6.04 -24.58 2.69
C ALA A 319 -5.13 -23.79 3.64
N CYS A 320 -5.70 -23.11 4.63
CA CYS A 320 -4.96 -22.38 5.65
C CYS A 320 -3.99 -23.31 6.39
N GLU A 321 -4.46 -24.44 6.93
CA GLU A 321 -3.64 -25.43 7.66
C GLU A 321 -2.51 -25.98 6.78
N THR A 322 -2.81 -26.32 5.53
CA THR A 322 -1.83 -26.84 4.58
C THR A 322 -0.70 -25.85 4.34
N VAL A 323 -1.04 -24.56 4.13
CA VAL A 323 -0.06 -23.53 3.83
C VAL A 323 0.68 -23.08 5.10
N ALA A 324 -0.01 -23.01 6.24
CA ALA A 324 0.59 -22.75 7.55
C ALA A 324 1.65 -23.81 7.91
N GLY A 325 1.36 -25.09 7.62
CA GLY A 325 2.35 -26.17 7.78
C GLY A 325 3.61 -25.94 6.95
N ARG A 326 3.47 -25.45 5.71
CA ARG A 326 4.62 -25.08 4.87
C ARG A 326 5.40 -23.91 5.45
N ALA A 327 4.72 -22.93 6.06
CA ALA A 327 5.39 -21.80 6.71
C ALA A 327 6.25 -22.28 7.90
N VAL A 328 5.71 -23.15 8.74
CA VAL A 328 6.45 -23.75 9.88
C VAL A 328 7.64 -24.57 9.38
N GLU A 329 7.45 -25.41 8.36
CA GLU A 329 8.51 -26.21 7.77
C GLU A 329 9.61 -25.34 7.14
N ALA A 330 9.24 -24.28 6.44
CA ALA A 330 10.22 -23.36 5.83
C ALA A 330 11.01 -22.62 6.90
N LEU A 331 10.36 -22.09 7.94
CA LEU A 331 11.05 -21.40 9.03
C LEU A 331 11.96 -22.35 9.81
N GLY A 332 11.58 -23.62 10.00
CA GLY A 332 12.42 -24.63 10.63
C GLY A 332 13.71 -24.95 9.85
N ARG A 333 13.81 -24.55 8.59
CA ARG A 333 15.03 -24.65 7.76
C ARG A 333 15.80 -23.33 7.67
N SER A 334 15.36 -22.29 8.37
CA SER A 334 16.01 -20.99 8.31
C SER A 334 17.40 -21.01 8.92
N VAL A 335 18.28 -20.19 8.35
CA VAL A 335 19.62 -19.91 8.87
C VAL A 335 19.67 -18.38 8.98
N PRO A 336 19.51 -17.82 10.20
CA PRO A 336 19.40 -16.38 10.40
C PRO A 336 20.55 -15.54 9.83
N GLU A 337 21.75 -16.13 9.76
CA GLU A 337 22.95 -15.50 9.20
C GLU A 337 22.87 -15.29 7.69
N ASP A 338 22.04 -16.07 7.00
CA ASP A 338 21.81 -15.97 5.55
C ASP A 338 20.69 -14.97 5.21
N ASP A 339 19.95 -14.52 6.21
CA ASP A 339 18.81 -13.65 5.99
C ASP A 339 19.24 -12.21 5.70
N PRO A 340 18.69 -11.58 4.65
CA PRO A 340 18.86 -10.15 4.47
C PRO A 340 18.13 -9.38 5.58
N ASP A 341 18.67 -8.20 5.95
CA ASP A 341 18.19 -7.35 7.05
C ASP A 341 16.68 -7.10 7.04
N TRP A 342 16.06 -7.05 5.85
CA TRP A 342 14.63 -6.75 5.72
C TRP A 342 13.71 -7.88 6.19
N ILE A 343 14.19 -9.13 6.30
CA ILE A 343 13.42 -10.29 6.77
C ILE A 343 13.83 -10.78 8.16
N ALA A 344 14.98 -10.33 8.66
CA ALA A 344 15.53 -10.79 9.95
C ALA A 344 14.58 -10.62 11.16
N HIS A 345 13.51 -9.84 10.98
CA HIS A 345 12.46 -9.68 11.99
C HIS A 345 11.43 -10.82 12.01
N PHE A 346 11.41 -11.68 10.98
CA PHE A 346 10.44 -12.78 10.88
C PHE A 346 11.02 -14.02 11.54
N ASP A 347 10.71 -14.17 12.79
CA ASP A 347 11.12 -15.26 13.67
C ASP A 347 9.92 -16.15 14.07
N GLU A 348 10.14 -17.09 14.97
CA GLU A 348 9.11 -17.98 15.48
C GLU A 348 7.98 -17.21 16.17
N ALA A 349 8.31 -16.13 16.90
CA ALA A 349 7.31 -15.29 17.55
C ALA A 349 6.44 -14.54 16.54
N TYR A 350 7.04 -14.09 15.42
CA TYR A 350 6.32 -13.45 14.35
C TYR A 350 5.39 -14.44 13.61
N LEU A 351 5.89 -15.66 13.32
CA LEU A 351 5.06 -16.70 12.70
C LEU A 351 3.92 -17.10 13.64
N ALA A 352 4.16 -17.20 14.94
CA ALA A 352 3.11 -17.47 15.93
C ALA A 352 2.02 -16.40 15.92
N ASP A 353 2.39 -15.12 15.79
CA ASP A 353 1.43 -14.00 15.63
C ASP A 353 0.53 -14.19 14.39
N GLU A 354 1.12 -14.49 13.22
CA GLU A 354 0.37 -14.72 11.99
C GLU A 354 -0.58 -15.93 12.12
N LEU A 355 -0.14 -17.00 12.77
CA LEU A 355 -0.97 -18.20 13.00
C LEU A 355 -2.07 -17.94 14.04
N ALA A 356 -1.82 -17.12 15.07
CA ALA A 356 -2.84 -16.71 16.03
C ALA A 356 -4.01 -16.00 15.32
N HIS A 357 -3.69 -15.10 14.42
CA HIS A 357 -4.70 -14.45 13.60
C HIS A 357 -5.47 -15.46 12.72
N CYS A 358 -4.77 -16.41 12.07
CA CYS A 358 -5.43 -17.43 11.26
C CYS A 358 -6.44 -18.24 12.06
N HIS A 359 -6.05 -18.72 13.24
CA HIS A 359 -6.93 -19.52 14.10
C HIS A 359 -8.09 -18.70 14.65
N ARG A 360 -7.87 -17.44 15.03
CA ARG A 360 -8.95 -16.53 15.44
C ARG A 360 -9.99 -16.35 14.33
N ASP A 361 -9.53 -16.11 13.10
CA ASP A 361 -10.40 -15.83 11.96
C ASP A 361 -11.16 -17.10 11.49
N LEU A 362 -10.64 -18.29 11.81
CA LEU A 362 -11.28 -19.59 11.59
C LEU A 362 -12.15 -20.06 12.79
N ASP A 363 -12.38 -19.20 13.78
CA ASP A 363 -13.14 -19.54 14.99
C ASP A 363 -12.58 -20.76 15.77
N GLN A 364 -11.25 -20.79 15.90
CA GLN A 364 -10.49 -21.84 16.60
C GLN A 364 -9.81 -21.24 17.85
N PRO A 365 -10.56 -20.92 18.94
CA PRO A 365 -10.03 -20.13 20.04
C PRO A 365 -8.85 -20.77 20.77
N GLY A 366 -8.89 -22.08 21.03
CA GLY A 366 -7.80 -22.75 21.75
C GLY A 366 -6.44 -22.65 21.06
N PRO A 367 -6.31 -23.02 19.78
CA PRO A 367 -5.09 -22.76 18.99
C PRO A 367 -4.74 -21.27 18.91
N ALA A 368 -5.71 -20.37 18.72
CA ALA A 368 -5.47 -18.94 18.63
C ALA A 368 -4.83 -18.37 19.90
N MET A 369 -5.35 -18.73 21.08
CA MET A 369 -4.80 -18.32 22.37
C MET A 369 -3.35 -18.79 22.54
N ARG A 370 -3.07 -20.09 22.31
CA ARG A 370 -1.71 -20.62 22.45
C ARG A 370 -0.70 -19.89 21.55
N ARG A 371 -1.07 -19.66 20.28
CA ARG A 371 -0.19 -18.95 19.34
C ARG A 371 0.00 -17.48 19.69
N ALA A 372 -1.03 -16.81 20.18
CA ALA A 372 -0.92 -15.44 20.64
C ALA A 372 -0.02 -15.31 21.88
N GLU A 373 -0.09 -16.25 22.84
CA GLU A 373 0.77 -16.30 24.01
C GLU A 373 2.22 -16.58 23.62
N GLU A 374 2.48 -17.53 22.72
CA GLU A 374 3.82 -17.81 22.16
C GLU A 374 4.41 -16.53 21.52
N SER A 375 3.64 -15.82 20.72
CA SER A 375 4.05 -14.57 20.09
C SER A 375 4.37 -13.48 21.12
N LEU A 376 3.49 -13.27 22.10
CA LEU A 376 3.67 -12.26 23.15
C LEU A 376 4.90 -12.53 24.03
N ALA A 377 5.23 -13.79 24.28
CA ALA A 377 6.42 -14.19 25.02
C ALA A 377 7.71 -13.91 24.26
N GLY A 378 7.71 -14.06 22.93
CA GLY A 378 8.90 -13.87 22.09
C GLY A 378 9.16 -12.43 21.67
N HIS A 379 8.12 -11.55 21.67
CA HIS A 379 8.31 -10.16 21.25
C HIS A 379 8.82 -9.24 22.37
N PRO A 380 9.88 -8.44 22.09
CA PRO A 380 10.42 -7.52 23.09
C PRO A 380 9.42 -6.37 23.40
N PRO A 381 9.48 -5.79 24.64
CA PRO A 381 8.60 -4.68 25.03
C PRO A 381 8.68 -3.45 24.11
N THR A 382 9.79 -3.25 23.44
CA THR A 382 10.01 -2.13 22.50
C THR A 382 9.12 -2.17 21.26
N ARG A 383 8.51 -3.33 20.94
CA ARG A 383 7.53 -3.48 19.85
C ARG A 383 6.10 -3.26 20.35
N ALA A 384 5.84 -2.11 20.97
CA ALA A 384 4.60 -1.80 21.68
C ALA A 384 3.33 -2.02 20.82
N ARG A 385 3.32 -1.52 19.56
CA ARG A 385 2.18 -1.69 18.64
C ARG A 385 1.89 -3.17 18.35
N ARG A 386 2.92 -3.98 18.05
CA ARG A 386 2.74 -5.40 17.78
C ARG A 386 2.20 -6.15 18.99
N ARG A 387 2.76 -5.86 20.16
CA ARG A 387 2.29 -6.44 21.44
C ARG A 387 0.84 -6.08 21.73
N ALA A 388 0.45 -4.82 21.50
CA ALA A 388 -0.94 -4.40 21.68
C ALA A 388 -1.90 -5.15 20.74
N ILE A 389 -1.53 -5.29 19.45
CA ILE A 389 -2.32 -6.06 18.49
C ILE A 389 -2.39 -7.53 18.90
N GLY A 390 -1.27 -8.17 19.30
CA GLY A 390 -1.23 -9.54 19.78
C GLY A 390 -2.13 -9.77 21.00
N LEU A 391 -2.16 -8.81 21.95
CA LEU A 391 -3.08 -8.84 23.09
C LEU A 391 -4.55 -8.75 22.65
N LEU A 392 -4.88 -7.91 21.66
CA LEU A 392 -6.25 -7.82 21.13
C LEU A 392 -6.67 -9.07 20.35
N VAL A 393 -5.72 -9.75 19.69
CA VAL A 393 -5.96 -11.06 19.06
C VAL A 393 -6.24 -12.12 20.15
N LEU A 394 -5.42 -12.15 21.22
CA LEU A 394 -5.63 -13.03 22.36
C LEU A 394 -6.99 -12.77 23.03
N ALA A 395 -7.28 -11.50 23.33
CA ALA A 395 -8.57 -11.12 23.92
C ALA A 395 -9.75 -11.53 23.04
N SER A 396 -9.64 -11.37 21.72
CA SER A 396 -10.67 -11.82 20.75
C SER A 396 -10.86 -13.33 20.80
N ALA A 397 -9.79 -14.11 20.90
CA ALA A 397 -9.86 -15.57 21.04
C ALA A 397 -10.47 -15.99 22.39
N GLN A 398 -10.18 -15.27 23.47
CA GLN A 398 -10.80 -15.48 24.80
C GLN A 398 -12.32 -15.21 24.76
N VAL A 399 -12.78 -14.18 24.01
CA VAL A 399 -14.21 -13.96 23.77
C VAL A 399 -14.85 -15.16 23.05
N GLN A 400 -14.20 -15.68 22.01
CA GLN A 400 -14.66 -16.88 21.28
C GLN A 400 -14.74 -18.11 22.20
N ALA A 401 -13.81 -18.24 23.15
CA ALA A 401 -13.82 -19.29 24.19
C ALA A 401 -14.82 -19.03 25.34
N ARG A 402 -15.53 -17.89 25.34
CA ARG A 402 -16.41 -17.41 26.40
C ARG A 402 -15.71 -17.09 27.72
N GLU A 403 -14.43 -16.77 27.68
CA GLU A 403 -13.62 -16.31 28.81
C GLU A 403 -13.69 -14.78 28.92
N VAL A 404 -14.89 -14.24 29.15
CA VAL A 404 -15.20 -12.80 29.00
C VAL A 404 -14.41 -11.95 29.99
N GLU A 405 -14.29 -12.36 31.24
CA GLU A 405 -13.54 -11.62 32.28
C GLU A 405 -12.05 -11.51 31.91
N GLN A 406 -11.44 -12.63 31.49
CA GLN A 406 -10.05 -12.65 31.06
C GLN A 406 -9.82 -11.81 29.80
N SER A 407 -10.77 -11.82 28.86
CA SER A 407 -10.69 -11.04 27.64
C SER A 407 -10.66 -9.53 27.89
N CYS A 408 -11.49 -9.04 28.82
CA CYS A 408 -11.49 -7.63 29.22
C CYS A 408 -10.17 -7.23 29.89
N HIS A 409 -9.63 -8.10 30.75
CA HIS A 409 -8.34 -7.86 31.39
C HIS A 409 -7.20 -7.79 30.36
N THR A 410 -7.17 -8.73 29.41
CA THR A 410 -6.18 -8.76 28.33
C THR A 410 -6.30 -7.53 27.42
N ALA A 411 -7.52 -7.14 27.05
CA ALA A 411 -7.76 -5.95 26.20
C ALA A 411 -7.36 -4.65 26.93
N ALA A 412 -7.57 -4.54 28.25
CA ALA A 412 -7.13 -3.37 29.01
C ALA A 412 -5.61 -3.16 28.93
N GLN A 413 -4.80 -4.23 28.97
CA GLN A 413 -3.36 -4.14 28.76
C GLN A 413 -3.00 -3.63 27.35
N ALA A 414 -3.77 -4.02 26.34
CA ALA A 414 -3.57 -3.52 24.98
C ALA A 414 -3.87 -2.01 24.88
N VAL A 415 -4.94 -1.55 25.51
CA VAL A 415 -5.33 -0.13 25.57
C VAL A 415 -4.21 0.72 26.20
N GLU A 416 -3.60 0.26 27.29
CA GLU A 416 -2.48 0.95 27.94
C GLU A 416 -1.28 1.12 26.97
N LEU A 417 -0.96 0.08 26.19
CA LEU A 417 0.12 0.14 25.19
C LEU A 417 -0.22 1.08 24.03
N LEU A 418 -1.48 1.12 23.60
CA LEU A 418 -1.93 1.95 22.48
C LEU A 418 -1.99 3.43 22.84
N GLY A 419 -2.24 3.80 24.11
CA GLY A 419 -2.35 5.19 24.54
C GLY A 419 -1.10 6.05 24.27
N GLY A 420 0.06 5.44 24.10
CA GLY A 420 1.32 6.12 23.71
C GLY A 420 1.62 6.13 22.22
N LEU A 421 0.74 5.57 21.36
CA LEU A 421 1.02 5.33 19.94
C LEU A 421 0.00 6.04 19.04
N ARG A 422 0.46 6.60 17.93
CA ARG A 422 -0.41 7.07 16.85
C ARG A 422 -0.48 6.01 15.74
N SER A 423 -1.37 5.05 15.89
CA SER A 423 -1.56 3.93 14.97
C SER A 423 -3.05 3.67 14.72
N ASN A 424 -3.49 3.84 13.49
CA ASN A 424 -4.86 3.51 13.08
C ASN A 424 -5.12 2.00 13.14
N ARG A 425 -4.10 1.17 12.83
CA ARG A 425 -4.23 -0.29 12.95
C ARG A 425 -4.54 -0.74 14.37
N GLY A 426 -3.90 -0.13 15.37
CA GLY A 426 -4.21 -0.42 16.77
C GLY A 426 -5.68 -0.13 17.08
N ALA A 427 -6.19 1.00 16.62
CA ALA A 427 -7.59 1.38 16.77
C ALA A 427 -8.54 0.40 16.04
N GLU A 428 -8.22 -0.01 14.81
CA GLU A 428 -9.03 -0.99 14.05
C GLU A 428 -9.14 -2.34 14.76
N TYR A 429 -8.06 -2.83 15.38
CA TYR A 429 -8.08 -4.08 16.17
C TYR A 429 -8.88 -3.91 17.46
N LEU A 430 -8.80 -2.74 18.09
CA LEU A 430 -9.61 -2.43 19.28
C LEU A 430 -11.11 -2.37 18.91
N ASP A 431 -11.46 -1.77 17.79
CA ASP A 431 -12.84 -1.75 17.31
C ASP A 431 -13.34 -3.14 16.91
N ASP A 432 -12.49 -4.00 16.36
CA ASP A 432 -12.83 -5.40 16.10
C ASP A 432 -13.12 -6.16 17.39
N PHE A 433 -12.29 -5.97 18.41
CA PHE A 433 -12.52 -6.53 19.74
C PHE A 433 -13.84 -6.03 20.37
N ARG A 434 -14.12 -4.73 20.27
CA ARG A 434 -15.38 -4.13 20.79
C ARG A 434 -16.61 -4.78 20.15
N ARG A 435 -16.59 -5.01 18.83
CA ARG A 435 -17.70 -5.71 18.15
C ARG A 435 -17.86 -7.16 18.60
N ARG A 436 -16.75 -7.85 18.92
CA ARG A 436 -16.79 -9.25 19.38
C ARG A 436 -17.30 -9.39 20.80
N ILE A 437 -17.04 -8.43 21.67
CA ILE A 437 -17.47 -8.47 23.07
C ILE A 437 -18.87 -7.88 23.27
N GLU A 438 -19.40 -7.16 22.32
CA GLU A 438 -20.73 -6.51 22.39
C GLU A 438 -21.87 -7.44 22.81
N PRO A 439 -21.94 -8.73 22.37
CA PRO A 439 -22.96 -9.68 22.85
C PRO A 439 -22.93 -9.94 24.35
N PHE A 440 -21.88 -9.56 25.07
CA PHE A 440 -21.69 -9.70 26.50
C PHE A 440 -21.81 -8.36 27.26
N SER A 441 -22.38 -7.33 26.63
CA SER A 441 -22.49 -5.97 27.17
C SER A 441 -23.24 -5.87 28.51
N ASP A 442 -24.07 -6.86 28.84
CA ASP A 442 -24.77 -6.94 30.13
C ASP A 442 -23.87 -7.40 31.28
N GLU A 443 -22.68 -7.92 31.03
CA GLU A 443 -21.76 -8.33 32.06
C GLU A 443 -21.08 -7.13 32.74
N PRO A 444 -20.95 -7.12 34.08
CA PRO A 444 -20.34 -5.98 34.80
C PRO A 444 -18.92 -5.65 34.34
N VAL A 445 -18.10 -6.67 34.04
CA VAL A 445 -16.71 -6.50 33.60
C VAL A 445 -16.62 -5.83 32.22
N VAL A 446 -17.57 -6.10 31.33
CA VAL A 446 -17.62 -5.48 29.98
C VAL A 446 -18.01 -4.00 30.12
N ARG A 447 -18.96 -3.68 30.99
CA ARG A 447 -19.33 -2.28 31.27
C ARG A 447 -18.16 -1.51 31.89
N GLU A 448 -17.45 -2.13 32.84
CA GLU A 448 -16.25 -1.51 33.43
C GLU A 448 -15.16 -1.26 32.41
N PHE A 449 -14.88 -2.24 31.52
CA PHE A 449 -13.95 -2.06 30.41
C PHE A 449 -14.38 -0.91 29.48
N GLY A 450 -15.68 -0.83 29.13
CA GLY A 450 -16.23 0.25 28.30
C GLY A 450 -16.03 1.63 28.95
N ALA A 451 -16.32 1.76 30.25
CA ALA A 451 -16.11 3.01 30.95
C ALA A 451 -14.65 3.45 31.01
N ARG A 452 -13.71 2.53 31.25
CA ARG A 452 -12.26 2.82 31.19
C ARG A 452 -11.80 3.25 29.79
N LEU A 453 -12.38 2.66 28.77
CA LEU A 453 -12.05 3.01 27.38
C LEU A 453 -12.53 4.43 27.04
N GLU A 454 -13.73 4.83 27.51
CA GLU A 454 -14.25 6.19 27.31
C GLU A 454 -13.40 7.26 28.03
N GLU A 455 -12.74 6.91 29.15
CA GLU A 455 -11.80 7.80 29.85
C GLU A 455 -10.44 7.91 29.14
N SER A 456 -10.13 6.99 28.23
CA SER A 456 -8.88 6.98 27.46
C SER A 456 -8.97 7.88 26.23
N GLU A 457 -7.82 8.49 25.81
CA GLU A 457 -7.72 9.27 24.56
C GLU A 457 -8.01 8.44 23.28
N LEU A 458 -8.18 7.11 23.41
CA LEU A 458 -8.46 6.19 22.31
C LEU A 458 -9.95 6.08 21.97
N ALA A 459 -10.83 6.70 22.74
CA ALA A 459 -12.28 6.72 22.51
C ALA A 459 -12.71 7.79 21.48
N ALA A 460 -11.81 8.69 21.08
CA ALA A 460 -12.01 9.77 20.13
C ALA A 460 -11.38 9.42 18.77
#